data_b12cbdd557f5598fd12f6204e1c72e36
#
_entry.id   b12cbdd557f5598fd12f6204e1c72e36
#
_cell.length_a   1.000
_cell.length_b   1.000
_cell.length_c   1.000
_cell.angle_alpha   90.00
_cell.angle_beta   90.00
_cell.angle_gamma   90.00
#
_symmetry.space_group_name_H-M   'P 1'
#
loop_
_entity.id
_entity.type
_entity.pdbx_description
1 polymer ?
#
loop_
_entity_poly.entity_id
_entity_poly.type
_entity_poly.pdbx_seq_one_letter_code
_entity_poly.pdbx_strand_id
1 'polypeptide(L)'
;MTEFPFPTLTPEDEAIFKLFPINLTRMLLHTQGCTLPYLKFSGAFREAKISPAVREQVIARVGAITGSDYELQQHRPEVLRTGSSQAILDAITDPSRRDFDDPALTALMAYVDSAVHNHGATEAALATLREHFPDNEVAEITLCAGQYLMTAVFLKSLTVPLDAEPVNWSASESLMKNA
;
A
#
# COMPACT_ATOMS: atom_id res chain seq x y z
N MET A 1 3.30 23.18 -10.05
CA MET A 1 4.52 22.33 -9.98
C MET A 1 4.73 21.75 -11.36
N THR A 2 5.99 21.65 -11.80
CA THR A 2 6.30 21.02 -13.11
C THR A 2 6.12 19.50 -12.93
N GLU A 3 5.30 18.87 -13.76
CA GLU A 3 5.11 17.43 -13.79
C GLU A 3 6.45 16.72 -14.02
N PHE A 4 6.74 15.68 -13.22
CA PHE A 4 7.90 14.84 -13.47
C PHE A 4 7.60 13.94 -14.68
N PRO A 5 8.43 13.97 -15.76
CA PRO A 5 8.08 13.27 -16.98
C PRO A 5 8.20 11.75 -16.82
N PHE A 6 7.37 11.01 -17.53
CA PHE A 6 7.58 9.57 -17.68
C PHE A 6 8.84 9.27 -18.51
N PRO A 7 9.54 8.16 -18.25
CA PRO A 7 10.68 7.75 -19.05
C PRO A 7 10.24 7.32 -20.47
N THR A 8 11.16 7.49 -21.43
CA THR A 8 11.05 6.80 -22.71
C THR A 8 11.41 5.33 -22.48
N LEU A 9 10.49 4.43 -22.81
CA LEU A 9 10.67 3.01 -22.55
C LEU A 9 11.57 2.37 -23.64
N THR A 10 12.52 1.55 -23.20
CA THR A 10 13.22 0.60 -24.07
C THR A 10 12.36 -0.66 -24.26
N PRO A 11 12.69 -1.56 -25.21
CA PRO A 11 11.98 -2.84 -25.35
C PRO A 11 12.00 -3.68 -24.07
N GLU A 12 13.05 -3.60 -23.26
CA GLU A 12 13.15 -4.27 -21.95
C GLU A 12 12.19 -3.63 -20.93
N ASP A 13 12.14 -2.30 -20.88
CA ASP A 13 11.21 -1.57 -20.01
C ASP A 13 9.75 -1.86 -20.39
N GLU A 14 9.44 -1.96 -21.68
CA GLU A 14 8.10 -2.34 -22.13
C GLU A 14 7.71 -3.74 -21.67
N ALA A 15 8.65 -4.69 -21.65
CA ALA A 15 8.39 -6.03 -21.14
C ALA A 15 8.06 -6.01 -19.65
N ILE A 16 8.78 -5.23 -18.86
CA ILE A 16 8.51 -5.04 -17.42
C ILE A 16 7.17 -4.32 -17.22
N PHE A 17 6.92 -3.24 -17.96
CA PHE A 17 5.68 -2.48 -17.86
C PHE A 17 4.44 -3.35 -18.13
N LYS A 18 4.51 -4.28 -19.07
CA LYS A 18 3.39 -5.20 -19.38
C LYS A 18 3.02 -6.15 -18.24
N LEU A 19 3.94 -6.40 -17.29
CA LEU A 19 3.63 -7.23 -16.11
C LEU A 19 2.64 -6.54 -15.19
N PHE A 20 2.73 -5.22 -15.08
CA PHE A 20 1.86 -4.42 -14.24
C PHE A 20 1.71 -3.00 -14.82
N PRO A 21 0.80 -2.81 -15.80
CA PRO A 21 0.76 -1.61 -16.64
C PRO A 21 -0.02 -0.46 -15.99
N ILE A 22 0.55 0.13 -14.94
CA ILE A 22 0.05 1.30 -14.23
C ILE A 22 1.11 2.42 -14.20
N ASN A 23 0.69 3.64 -13.92
CA ASN A 23 1.56 4.80 -13.89
C ASN A 23 2.68 4.69 -12.86
N LEU A 24 2.44 4.05 -11.71
CA LEU A 24 3.49 3.73 -10.74
C LEU A 24 4.61 2.90 -11.38
N THR A 25 4.28 1.79 -12.05
CA THR A 25 5.27 0.96 -12.73
C THR A 25 6.04 1.76 -13.77
N ARG A 26 5.31 2.54 -14.57
CA ARG A 26 5.92 3.38 -15.60
C ARG A 26 6.91 4.39 -15.02
N MET A 27 6.58 5.00 -13.89
CA MET A 27 7.46 5.94 -13.20
C MET A 27 8.65 5.23 -12.55
N LEU A 28 8.46 4.04 -11.98
CA LEU A 28 9.52 3.21 -11.41
C LEU A 28 10.60 2.84 -12.43
N LEU A 29 10.27 2.78 -13.73
CA LEU A 29 11.23 2.47 -14.80
C LEU A 29 12.34 3.53 -14.96
N HIS A 30 12.21 4.72 -14.35
CA HIS A 30 13.36 5.61 -14.16
C HIS A 30 14.46 5.01 -13.27
N THR A 31 14.11 4.08 -12.40
CA THR A 31 15.06 3.48 -11.43
C THR A 31 15.83 2.29 -11.99
N GLN A 32 15.56 1.89 -13.23
CA GLN A 32 16.19 0.76 -13.90
C GLN A 32 16.14 -0.52 -13.04
N GLY A 33 17.22 -0.88 -12.36
CA GLY A 33 17.33 -2.12 -11.59
C GLY A 33 16.40 -2.27 -10.37
N CYS A 34 15.71 -1.21 -9.92
CA CYS A 34 14.82 -1.30 -8.75
C CYS A 34 13.38 -1.70 -9.09
N THR A 35 12.93 -1.54 -10.34
CA THR A 35 11.51 -1.74 -10.72
C THR A 35 11.05 -3.18 -10.46
N LEU A 36 11.72 -4.18 -11.02
CA LEU A 36 11.34 -5.58 -10.81
C LEU A 36 11.45 -6.03 -9.35
N PRO A 37 12.55 -5.75 -8.63
CA PRO A 37 12.62 -6.04 -7.20
C PRO A 37 11.48 -5.40 -6.39
N TYR A 38 11.13 -4.16 -6.69
CA TYR A 38 10.00 -3.48 -6.05
C TYR A 38 8.67 -4.20 -6.31
N LEU A 39 8.36 -4.52 -7.57
CA LEU A 39 7.13 -5.23 -7.93
C LEU A 39 7.06 -6.62 -7.27
N LYS A 40 8.18 -7.35 -7.22
CA LYS A 40 8.26 -8.66 -6.55
C LYS A 40 8.06 -8.52 -5.04
N PHE A 41 8.65 -7.50 -4.42
CA PHE A 41 8.47 -7.25 -2.99
C PHE A 41 7.02 -6.89 -2.67
N SER A 42 6.38 -6.00 -3.44
CA SER A 42 4.96 -5.66 -3.28
C SER A 42 4.07 -6.88 -3.45
N GLY A 43 4.37 -7.75 -4.41
CA GLY A 43 3.65 -9.01 -4.63
C GLY A 43 3.79 -10.01 -3.50
N ALA A 44 4.92 -10.01 -2.77
CA ALA A 44 5.20 -10.96 -1.70
C ALA A 44 4.22 -10.87 -0.51
N PHE A 45 3.58 -9.71 -0.29
CA PHE A 45 2.55 -9.57 0.75
C PHE A 45 1.29 -10.42 0.52
N ARG A 46 1.12 -10.99 -0.66
CA ARG A 46 0.03 -11.94 -0.92
C ARG A 46 0.25 -13.29 -0.26
N GLU A 47 1.50 -13.64 -0.01
CA GLU A 47 1.91 -14.87 0.69
C GLU A 47 2.08 -14.63 2.21
N ALA A 48 1.86 -13.40 2.68
CA ALA A 48 1.92 -13.03 4.10
C ALA A 48 0.83 -13.74 4.92
N LYS A 49 1.04 -13.82 6.22
CA LYS A 49 0.07 -14.42 7.15
C LYS A 49 -1.04 -13.47 7.55
N ILE A 50 -0.79 -12.15 7.49
CA ILE A 50 -1.87 -11.17 7.68
C ILE A 50 -2.97 -11.42 6.66
N SER A 51 -4.22 -11.30 7.12
CA SER A 51 -5.36 -11.48 6.23
C SER A 51 -5.35 -10.42 5.11
N PRO A 52 -5.91 -10.74 3.93
CA PRO A 52 -6.05 -9.75 2.86
C PRO A 52 -6.77 -8.48 3.32
N ALA A 53 -7.76 -8.59 4.21
CA ALA A 53 -8.47 -7.44 4.76
C ALA A 53 -7.55 -6.55 5.60
N VAL A 54 -6.76 -7.12 6.51
CA VAL A 54 -5.79 -6.38 7.33
C VAL A 54 -4.76 -5.69 6.44
N ARG A 55 -4.22 -6.39 5.45
CA ARG A 55 -3.28 -5.81 4.49
C ARG A 55 -3.85 -4.56 3.80
N GLU A 56 -5.03 -4.67 3.21
CA GLU A 56 -5.64 -3.55 2.48
C GLU A 56 -6.05 -2.40 3.41
N GLN A 57 -6.47 -2.70 4.64
CA GLN A 57 -6.74 -1.68 5.66
C GLN A 57 -5.47 -0.90 6.03
N VAL A 58 -4.34 -1.57 6.22
CA VAL A 58 -3.02 -0.92 6.47
C VAL A 58 -2.66 -0.01 5.31
N ILE A 59 -2.76 -0.50 4.08
CA ILE A 59 -2.42 0.25 2.87
C ILE A 59 -3.30 1.51 2.73
N ALA A 60 -4.61 1.34 2.86
CA ALA A 60 -5.55 2.46 2.77
C ALA A 60 -5.31 3.50 3.88
N ARG A 61 -4.96 3.07 5.10
CA ARG A 61 -4.62 3.98 6.20
C ARG A 61 -3.36 4.78 5.90
N VAL A 62 -2.30 4.13 5.42
CA VAL A 62 -1.07 4.83 5.00
C VAL A 62 -1.38 5.85 3.90
N GLY A 63 -2.15 5.47 2.88
CA GLY A 63 -2.59 6.38 1.81
C GLY A 63 -3.34 7.60 2.34
N ALA A 64 -4.26 7.40 3.29
CA ALA A 64 -5.03 8.47 3.91
C ALA A 64 -4.16 9.43 4.73
N ILE A 65 -3.29 8.91 5.59
CA ILE A 65 -2.41 9.72 6.46
C ILE A 65 -1.40 10.52 5.63
N THR A 66 -0.85 9.91 4.60
CA THR A 66 0.13 10.55 3.73
C THR A 66 -0.50 11.49 2.70
N GLY A 67 -1.83 11.43 2.52
CA GLY A 67 -2.54 12.14 1.46
C GLY A 67 -2.10 11.66 0.07
N SER A 68 -1.91 10.35 -0.10
CA SER A 68 -1.58 9.73 -1.38
C SER A 68 -2.86 9.31 -2.11
N ASP A 69 -3.40 10.21 -2.94
CA ASP A 69 -4.61 9.93 -3.72
C ASP A 69 -4.42 8.72 -4.66
N TYR A 70 -3.21 8.50 -5.14
CA TYR A 70 -2.88 7.36 -5.98
C TYR A 70 -3.07 6.04 -5.24
N GLU A 71 -2.52 5.90 -4.03
CA GLU A 71 -2.71 4.72 -3.18
C GLU A 71 -4.20 4.50 -2.89
N LEU A 72 -4.91 5.56 -2.54
CA LEU A 72 -6.34 5.49 -2.26
C LEU A 72 -7.14 5.08 -3.50
N GLN A 73 -6.80 5.58 -4.70
CA GLN A 73 -7.44 5.15 -5.94
C GLN A 73 -7.30 3.64 -6.15
N GLN A 74 -6.11 3.11 -5.95
CA GLN A 74 -5.81 1.71 -6.22
C GLN A 74 -6.36 0.75 -5.15
N HIS A 75 -6.37 1.15 -3.88
CA HIS A 75 -6.63 0.23 -2.77
C HIS A 75 -8.02 0.34 -2.14
N ARG A 76 -8.78 1.43 -2.32
CA ARG A 76 -10.18 1.51 -1.85
C ARG A 76 -11.08 0.38 -2.38
N PRO A 77 -11.05 0.03 -3.67
CA PRO A 77 -11.80 -1.12 -4.17
C PRO A 77 -11.36 -2.44 -3.54
N GLU A 78 -10.07 -2.58 -3.23
CA GLU A 78 -9.52 -3.79 -2.64
C GLU A 78 -9.94 -3.96 -1.16
N VAL A 79 -10.02 -2.87 -0.38
CA VAL A 79 -10.58 -2.90 0.97
C VAL A 79 -11.97 -3.53 0.96
N LEU A 80 -12.83 -3.11 0.03
CA LEU A 80 -14.19 -3.66 -0.10
C LEU A 80 -14.16 -5.12 -0.61
N ARG A 81 -13.34 -5.42 -1.61
CA ARG A 81 -13.20 -6.75 -2.19
C ARG A 81 -12.74 -7.78 -1.17
N THR A 82 -11.91 -7.38 -0.20
CA THR A 82 -11.40 -8.25 0.86
C THR A 82 -12.36 -8.41 2.05
N GLY A 83 -13.56 -7.84 1.96
CA GLY A 83 -14.65 -8.08 2.88
C GLY A 83 -14.92 -6.99 3.91
N SER A 84 -14.17 -5.87 3.89
CA SER A 84 -14.49 -4.71 4.71
C SER A 84 -15.76 -4.01 4.20
N SER A 85 -16.56 -3.48 5.11
CA SER A 85 -17.75 -2.68 4.73
C SER A 85 -17.37 -1.28 4.27
N GLN A 86 -18.29 -0.60 3.57
CA GLN A 86 -18.11 0.80 3.22
C GLN A 86 -17.87 1.69 4.44
N ALA A 87 -18.56 1.42 5.55
CA ALA A 87 -18.38 2.16 6.80
C ALA A 87 -16.95 2.03 7.36
N ILE A 88 -16.36 0.82 7.27
CA ILE A 88 -14.96 0.60 7.64
C ILE A 88 -14.04 1.37 6.70
N LEU A 89 -14.25 1.28 5.38
CA LEU A 89 -13.45 2.01 4.41
C LEU A 89 -13.48 3.52 4.68
N ASP A 90 -14.66 4.10 4.88
CA ASP A 90 -14.81 5.52 5.17
C ASP A 90 -14.07 5.91 6.46
N ALA A 91 -14.18 5.07 7.51
CA ALA A 91 -13.53 5.32 8.79
C ALA A 91 -11.99 5.25 8.71
N ILE A 92 -11.42 4.22 8.07
CA ILE A 92 -9.96 4.08 7.96
C ILE A 92 -9.33 5.09 7.01
N THR A 93 -10.09 5.61 6.05
CA THR A 93 -9.60 6.65 5.13
C THR A 93 -9.86 8.08 5.63
N ASP A 94 -10.50 8.26 6.77
CA ASP A 94 -10.53 9.53 7.50
C ASP A 94 -9.26 9.65 8.36
N PRO A 95 -8.30 10.53 8.00
CA PRO A 95 -7.03 10.65 8.73
C PRO A 95 -7.20 11.24 10.13
N SER A 96 -8.37 11.76 10.48
CA SER A 96 -8.67 12.29 11.83
C SER A 96 -9.27 11.25 12.77
N ARG A 97 -9.81 10.16 12.24
CA ARG A 97 -10.46 9.08 13.02
C ARG A 97 -9.43 8.32 13.85
N ARG A 98 -9.75 8.07 15.14
CA ARG A 98 -8.86 7.39 16.08
C ARG A 98 -9.47 6.18 16.75
N ASP A 99 -10.77 6.07 16.77
CA ASP A 99 -11.54 4.99 17.42
C ASP A 99 -12.45 4.29 16.43
N PHE A 100 -12.55 3.00 16.56
CA PHE A 100 -13.34 2.12 15.70
C PHE A 100 -14.12 1.16 16.60
N ASP A 101 -15.23 0.62 16.14
CA ASP A 101 -16.07 -0.29 16.93
C ASP A 101 -15.35 -1.61 17.26
N ASP A 102 -14.40 -2.02 16.42
CA ASP A 102 -13.54 -3.19 16.63
C ASP A 102 -12.22 -2.77 17.33
N PRO A 103 -11.94 -3.31 18.55
CA PRO A 103 -10.70 -3.03 19.26
C PRO A 103 -9.44 -3.42 18.50
N ALA A 104 -9.46 -4.53 17.74
CA ALA A 104 -8.33 -4.95 16.92
C ALA A 104 -8.06 -3.95 15.78
N LEU A 105 -9.12 -3.45 15.13
CA LEU A 105 -9.01 -2.41 14.12
C LEU A 105 -8.50 -1.09 14.72
N THR A 106 -8.96 -0.73 15.92
CA THR A 106 -8.47 0.46 16.65
C THR A 106 -6.97 0.35 16.92
N ALA A 107 -6.51 -0.79 17.44
CA ALA A 107 -5.09 -1.06 17.69
C ALA A 107 -4.26 -1.01 16.40
N LEU A 108 -4.77 -1.61 15.32
CA LEU A 108 -4.12 -1.63 14.02
C LEU A 108 -3.94 -0.21 13.45
N MET A 109 -5.01 0.58 13.45
CA MET A 109 -4.95 1.96 12.92
C MET A 109 -4.06 2.85 13.79
N ALA A 110 -4.13 2.75 15.12
CA ALA A 110 -3.26 3.49 16.03
C ALA A 110 -1.77 3.14 15.82
N TYR A 111 -1.47 1.86 15.57
CA TYR A 111 -0.11 1.41 15.26
C TYR A 111 0.39 2.00 13.94
N VAL A 112 -0.41 1.92 12.87
CA VAL A 112 -0.05 2.46 11.55
C VAL A 112 0.15 3.98 11.63
N ASP A 113 -0.75 4.70 12.32
CA ASP A 113 -0.62 6.14 12.55
C ASP A 113 0.70 6.47 13.26
N SER A 114 1.00 5.74 14.32
CA SER A 114 2.23 5.92 15.09
C SER A 114 3.48 5.64 14.24
N ALA A 115 3.48 4.54 13.48
CA ALA A 115 4.61 4.16 12.64
C ALA A 115 4.90 5.19 11.54
N VAL A 116 3.85 5.72 10.91
CA VAL A 116 3.99 6.70 9.81
C VAL A 116 4.44 8.06 10.35
N HIS A 117 3.80 8.58 11.41
CA HIS A 117 4.11 9.91 11.91
C HIS A 117 5.47 10.01 12.61
N ASN A 118 5.88 8.95 13.31
CA ASN A 118 7.13 8.95 14.10
C ASN A 118 8.29 8.23 13.40
N HIS A 119 8.10 7.74 12.18
CA HIS A 119 9.09 6.91 11.47
C HIS A 119 9.46 5.62 12.22
N GLY A 120 8.50 5.09 12.97
CA GLY A 120 8.58 3.90 13.82
C GLY A 120 7.51 3.97 14.90
N ALA A 121 6.83 2.88 15.18
CA ALA A 121 5.76 2.88 16.17
C ALA A 121 6.30 3.09 17.60
N THR A 122 5.51 3.76 18.44
CA THR A 122 5.83 3.88 19.86
C THR A 122 5.70 2.52 20.55
N GLU A 123 6.41 2.34 21.68
CA GLU A 123 6.33 1.13 22.49
C GLU A 123 4.88 0.83 22.92
N ALA A 124 4.13 1.86 23.30
CA ALA A 124 2.72 1.70 23.69
C ALA A 124 1.85 1.19 22.53
N ALA A 125 2.00 1.77 21.32
CA ALA A 125 1.25 1.31 20.14
C ALA A 125 1.62 -0.14 19.76
N LEU A 126 2.90 -0.50 19.85
CA LEU A 126 3.37 -1.87 19.62
C LEU A 126 2.77 -2.83 20.67
N ALA A 127 2.79 -2.47 21.95
CA ALA A 127 2.24 -3.32 23.01
C ALA A 127 0.75 -3.59 22.78
N THR A 128 -0.04 -2.55 22.47
CA THR A 128 -1.47 -2.70 22.18
C THR A 128 -1.74 -3.54 20.93
N LEU A 129 -0.96 -3.37 19.85
CA LEU A 129 -1.12 -4.20 18.66
C LEU A 129 -0.90 -5.69 18.95
N ARG A 130 0.10 -6.02 19.78
CA ARG A 130 0.43 -7.41 20.17
C ARG A 130 -0.63 -8.08 21.03
N GLU A 131 -1.60 -7.36 21.58
CA GLU A 131 -2.77 -7.94 22.25
C GLU A 131 -3.75 -8.57 21.25
N HIS A 132 -3.68 -8.18 19.96
CA HIS A 132 -4.61 -8.59 18.92
C HIS A 132 -3.96 -9.39 17.78
N PHE A 133 -2.66 -9.25 17.59
CA PHE A 133 -1.93 -9.88 16.47
C PHE A 133 -0.68 -10.61 16.98
N PRO A 134 -0.40 -11.82 16.50
CA PRO A 134 0.84 -12.53 16.84
C PRO A 134 2.07 -11.83 16.23
N ASP A 135 3.24 -12.07 16.80
CA ASP A 135 4.48 -11.36 16.47
C ASP A 135 4.86 -11.42 14.98
N ASN A 136 4.58 -12.52 14.30
CA ASN A 136 4.81 -12.63 12.86
C ASN A 136 3.91 -11.70 12.05
N GLU A 137 2.63 -11.57 12.42
CA GLU A 137 1.69 -10.65 11.76
C GLU A 137 2.04 -9.19 12.08
N VAL A 138 2.46 -8.89 13.31
CA VAL A 138 2.98 -7.56 13.69
C VAL A 138 4.17 -7.17 12.82
N ALA A 139 5.10 -8.09 12.57
CA ALA A 139 6.23 -7.85 11.69
C ALA A 139 5.79 -7.59 10.23
N GLU A 140 4.82 -8.35 9.72
CA GLU A 140 4.27 -8.18 8.37
C GLU A 140 3.48 -6.85 8.23
N ILE A 141 2.68 -6.47 9.24
CA ILE A 141 1.98 -5.18 9.32
C ILE A 141 3.00 -4.03 9.26
N THR A 142 4.07 -4.14 10.05
CA THR A 142 5.14 -3.13 10.09
C THR A 142 5.81 -2.97 8.73
N LEU A 143 6.16 -4.10 8.10
CA LEU A 143 6.81 -4.11 6.80
C LEU A 143 5.89 -3.56 5.71
N CYS A 144 4.61 -3.92 5.75
CA CYS A 144 3.58 -3.42 4.83
C CYS A 144 3.43 -1.88 4.96
N ALA A 145 3.25 -1.38 6.19
CA ALA A 145 3.13 0.06 6.43
C ALA A 145 4.36 0.83 5.95
N GLY A 146 5.57 0.30 6.21
CA GLY A 146 6.83 0.90 5.76
C GLY A 146 6.97 0.93 4.24
N GLN A 147 6.60 -0.14 3.55
CA GLN A 147 6.63 -0.18 2.08
C GLN A 147 5.69 0.84 1.48
N TYR A 148 4.44 0.90 1.94
CA TYR A 148 3.46 1.82 1.37
C TYR A 148 3.73 3.28 1.75
N LEU A 149 4.39 3.54 2.89
CA LEU A 149 4.95 4.87 3.19
C LEU A 149 6.03 5.27 2.15
N MET A 150 6.95 4.36 1.84
CA MET A 150 7.96 4.58 0.79
C MET A 150 7.30 4.82 -0.57
N THR A 151 6.28 4.04 -0.91
CA THR A 151 5.51 4.19 -2.16
C THR A 151 4.81 5.54 -2.22
N ALA A 152 4.14 5.96 -1.15
CA ALA A 152 3.50 7.26 -1.08
C ALA A 152 4.50 8.43 -1.25
N VAL A 153 5.69 8.33 -0.65
CA VAL A 153 6.77 9.31 -0.83
C VAL A 153 7.19 9.39 -2.31
N PHE A 154 7.39 8.24 -2.96
CA PHE A 154 7.76 8.17 -4.37
C PHE A 154 6.67 8.80 -5.26
N LEU A 155 5.42 8.37 -5.11
CA LEU A 155 4.27 8.83 -5.88
C LEU A 155 4.06 10.35 -5.78
N LYS A 156 4.09 10.87 -4.57
CA LYS A 156 3.85 12.29 -4.32
C LYS A 156 5.03 13.17 -4.73
N SER A 157 6.27 12.72 -4.46
CA SER A 157 7.47 13.49 -4.83
C SER A 157 7.65 13.64 -6.32
N LEU A 158 7.29 12.59 -7.09
CA LEU A 158 7.38 12.58 -8.54
C LEU A 158 6.05 12.96 -9.23
N THR A 159 5.06 13.40 -8.47
CA THR A 159 3.74 13.82 -9.00
C THR A 159 3.14 12.81 -9.97
N VAL A 160 3.21 11.51 -9.60
CA VAL A 160 2.69 10.44 -10.46
C VAL A 160 1.19 10.63 -10.67
N PRO A 161 0.72 10.78 -11.91
CA PRO A 161 -0.70 11.00 -12.17
C PRO A 161 -1.51 9.74 -11.86
N LEU A 162 -2.78 9.93 -11.49
CA LEU A 162 -3.73 8.83 -11.30
C LEU A 162 -3.85 8.01 -12.60
N ASP A 163 -4.11 6.72 -12.46
CA ASP A 163 -4.51 5.88 -13.59
C ASP A 163 -5.95 6.22 -14.02
N ALA A 164 -6.29 5.92 -15.27
CA ALA A 164 -7.65 6.13 -15.76
C ALA A 164 -8.68 5.33 -14.95
N GLU A 165 -8.29 4.12 -14.53
CA GLU A 165 -9.08 3.22 -13.70
C GLU A 165 -8.18 2.54 -12.67
N PRO A 166 -8.71 2.12 -11.49
CA PRO A 166 -7.98 1.27 -10.57
C PRO A 166 -7.58 -0.04 -11.24
N VAL A 167 -6.42 -0.58 -10.84
CA VAL A 167 -5.95 -1.85 -11.39
C VAL A 167 -6.87 -3.02 -11.00
N ASN A 168 -7.09 -3.92 -11.94
CA ASN A 168 -7.70 -5.21 -11.63
C ASN A 168 -6.62 -6.17 -11.10
N TRP A 169 -6.48 -6.21 -9.78
CA TRP A 169 -5.46 -7.03 -9.10
C TRP A 169 -5.57 -8.51 -9.42
N SER A 170 -6.79 -9.04 -9.61
CA SER A 170 -6.99 -10.47 -9.93
C SER A 170 -6.42 -10.84 -11.31
N ALA A 171 -6.48 -9.93 -12.29
CA ALA A 171 -5.87 -10.12 -13.59
C ALA A 171 -4.34 -10.02 -13.54
N SER A 172 -3.81 -9.09 -12.73
CA SER A 172 -2.37 -8.86 -12.58
C SER A 172 -1.67 -9.98 -11.82
N GLU A 173 -2.36 -10.68 -10.91
CA GLU A 173 -1.82 -11.84 -10.18
C GLU A 173 -1.32 -12.95 -11.08
N SER A 174 -2.06 -13.25 -12.16
CA SER A 174 -1.67 -14.30 -13.11
C SER A 174 -0.41 -13.94 -13.89
N LEU A 175 -0.18 -12.66 -14.17
CA LEU A 175 1.00 -12.18 -14.89
C LEU A 175 2.24 -12.20 -14.01
N MET A 176 2.12 -11.85 -12.72
CA MET A 176 3.26 -11.81 -11.78
C MET A 176 3.74 -13.20 -11.31
N LYS A 177 2.88 -14.22 -11.35
CA LYS A 177 3.27 -15.61 -11.02
C LYS A 177 4.15 -16.24 -12.09
N ASN A 178 4.16 -15.72 -13.30
CA ASN A 178 4.86 -16.26 -14.47
C ASN A 178 6.11 -15.44 -14.85
N ALA A 179 6.45 -14.40 -14.09
CA ALA A 179 7.60 -13.52 -14.28
C ALA A 179 8.70 -13.78 -13.22
#